data_a0210fdfacdaf6177d703bec4ded52c9
#
_entry.id   a0210fdfacdaf6177d703bec4ded52c9
#
_cell.length_a   1.000
_cell.length_b   1.000
_cell.length_c   1.000
_cell.angle_alpha   90.00
_cell.angle_beta   90.00
_cell.angle_gamma   90.00
#
_symmetry.space_group_name_H-M   'P 1'
#
loop_
_entity.id
_entity.type
_entity.pdbx_description
1 polymer ?
#
loop_
_entity_poly.entity_id
_entity_poly.type
_entity_poly.pdbx_seq_one_letter_code
_entity_poly.pdbx_strand_id
1 'polypeptide(L)'
;ILNFENSDEQLFSIIKNYQLYEVLNKNLSKNKYFKKLNINKENLSFINDYELIINCDYSHKITKKYFNKKIIKKYNSLAYTTIIDHESIPNDVAIQIFTRKGPLAFLPISNNKTSIVYSIHNSKDGIKENISQLIRKYNFKYKIKRIDKIETFDLKSFALRTYYHENILAFGDLLHRIHPLAGQGFNMTVRDINILMNIIKEKIDLGLSLDISVNRQFEKNSKHKNYIFSNGIDLIHEFFNFERKFNSDILSKSVKILGQHPYLNKMFVQIADKGINF
;
A
#
# COMPACT_ATOMS: atom_id res chain seq x y z
N ILE A 1 -11.10 -1.02 -21.97
CA ILE A 1 -11.49 -1.24 -20.57
C ILE A 1 -11.11 -2.66 -20.24
N LEU A 2 -10.40 -2.86 -19.16
CA LEU A 2 -10.13 -4.15 -18.56
C LEU A 2 -11.08 -4.32 -17.38
N ASN A 3 -11.82 -5.40 -17.36
CA ASN A 3 -12.66 -5.78 -16.23
C ASN A 3 -12.00 -6.95 -15.51
N PHE A 4 -11.88 -6.83 -14.20
CA PHE A 4 -11.51 -7.92 -13.31
C PHE A 4 -12.75 -8.23 -12.49
N GLU A 5 -13.30 -9.40 -12.69
CA GLU A 5 -14.51 -9.88 -12.00
C GLU A 5 -14.22 -11.26 -11.43
N ASN A 6 -14.74 -11.52 -10.23
CA ASN A 6 -14.82 -12.85 -9.68
C ASN A 6 -16.31 -13.10 -9.41
N SER A 7 -16.88 -14.10 -10.05
CA SER A 7 -18.32 -14.37 -9.99
C SER A 7 -18.81 -14.73 -8.58
N ASP A 8 -17.93 -15.24 -7.73
CA ASP A 8 -18.30 -15.89 -6.47
C ASP A 8 -17.73 -15.22 -5.22
N GLU A 9 -16.82 -14.24 -5.37
CA GLU A 9 -16.15 -13.61 -4.23
C GLU A 9 -15.93 -12.11 -4.43
N GLN A 10 -15.96 -11.36 -3.32
CA GLN A 10 -15.60 -9.94 -3.30
C GLN A 10 -14.11 -9.76 -3.57
N LEU A 11 -13.76 -9.02 -4.62
CA LEU A 11 -12.37 -8.79 -5.03
C LEU A 11 -11.59 -7.87 -4.09
N PHE A 12 -12.26 -6.91 -3.44
CA PHE A 12 -11.61 -5.95 -2.56
C PHE A 12 -12.58 -5.39 -1.52
N SER A 13 -12.00 -4.83 -0.45
CA SER A 13 -12.71 -4.01 0.54
C SER A 13 -11.99 -2.70 0.75
N ILE A 14 -12.74 -1.61 0.84
CA ILE A 14 -12.21 -0.29 1.18
C ILE A 14 -12.68 0.07 2.58
N ILE A 15 -11.73 0.24 3.49
CA ILE A 15 -11.97 0.57 4.90
C ILE A 15 -11.31 1.88 5.26
N LYS A 16 -11.94 2.63 6.15
CA LYS A 16 -11.35 3.86 6.70
C LYS A 16 -10.38 3.50 7.83
N ASN A 17 -9.18 4.03 7.77
CA ASN A 17 -8.12 3.72 8.76
C ASN A 17 -8.57 3.91 10.20
N TYR A 18 -9.34 4.97 10.51
CA TYR A 18 -9.80 5.22 11.87
C TYR A 18 -10.78 4.13 12.35
N GLN A 19 -11.65 3.61 11.49
CA GLN A 19 -12.58 2.52 11.83
C GLN A 19 -11.81 1.23 12.14
N LEU A 20 -10.82 0.91 11.31
CA LEU A 20 -9.93 -0.23 11.57
C LEU A 20 -9.21 -0.07 12.91
N TYR A 21 -8.66 1.12 13.18
CA TYR A 21 -8.00 1.42 14.44
C TYR A 21 -8.94 1.25 15.65
N GLU A 22 -10.16 1.77 15.56
CA GLU A 22 -11.16 1.64 16.63
C GLU A 22 -11.49 0.17 16.94
N VAL A 23 -11.73 -0.63 15.89
CA VAL A 23 -12.02 -2.06 16.04
C VAL A 23 -10.83 -2.80 16.67
N LEU A 24 -9.61 -2.56 16.20
CA LEU A 24 -8.41 -3.17 16.75
C LEU A 24 -8.18 -2.74 18.20
N ASN A 25 -8.26 -1.46 18.50
CA ASN A 25 -8.07 -0.92 19.86
C ASN A 25 -9.11 -1.47 20.83
N LYS A 26 -10.40 -1.57 20.42
CA LYS A 26 -11.47 -2.15 21.23
C LYS A 26 -11.21 -3.64 21.55
N ASN A 27 -10.69 -4.40 20.60
CA ASN A 27 -10.39 -5.81 20.81
C ASN A 27 -9.13 -5.99 21.67
N LEU A 28 -8.08 -5.21 21.43
CA LEU A 28 -6.85 -5.26 22.22
C LEU A 28 -7.10 -4.89 23.69
N SER A 29 -7.91 -3.85 23.97
CA SER A 29 -8.20 -3.43 25.34
C SER A 29 -8.95 -4.46 26.16
N LYS A 30 -9.59 -5.45 25.54
CA LYS A 30 -10.24 -6.58 26.23
C LYS A 30 -9.26 -7.71 26.56
N ASN A 31 -8.08 -7.70 25.98
CA ASN A 31 -7.09 -8.76 26.19
C ASN A 31 -6.31 -8.48 27.49
N LYS A 32 -6.36 -9.39 28.47
CA LYS A 32 -5.68 -9.26 29.76
C LYS A 32 -4.15 -9.16 29.67
N TYR A 33 -3.56 -9.62 28.58
CA TYR A 33 -2.12 -9.57 28.33
C TYR A 33 -1.69 -8.31 27.57
N PHE A 34 -2.63 -7.49 27.11
CA PHE A 34 -2.32 -6.26 26.42
C PHE A 34 -2.15 -5.11 27.43
N LYS A 35 -1.01 -4.43 27.35
CA LYS A 35 -0.73 -3.24 28.15
C LYS A 35 -0.33 -2.08 27.25
N LYS A 36 -1.12 -1.00 27.27
CA LYS A 36 -0.77 0.23 26.54
C LYS A 36 0.19 1.08 27.38
N LEU A 37 1.35 1.38 26.81
CA LEU A 37 2.38 2.20 27.44
C LEU A 37 2.65 3.45 26.60
N ASN A 38 2.88 4.58 27.26
CA ASN A 38 3.37 5.80 26.62
C ASN A 38 4.89 5.82 26.73
N ILE A 39 5.58 5.47 25.65
CA ILE A 39 7.04 5.46 25.58
C ILE A 39 7.50 6.77 24.94
N ASN A 40 8.43 7.47 25.60
CA ASN A 40 9.07 8.62 24.99
C ASN A 40 9.89 8.18 23.77
N LYS A 41 9.72 8.86 22.64
CA LYS A 41 10.38 8.55 21.36
C LYS A 41 11.91 8.60 21.40
N GLU A 42 12.46 9.29 22.40
CA GLU A 42 13.91 9.37 22.63
C GLU A 42 14.43 8.30 23.60
N ASN A 43 13.54 7.59 24.29
CA ASN A 43 13.94 6.57 25.25
C ASN A 43 14.33 5.26 24.55
N LEU A 44 15.49 4.73 24.93
CA LEU A 44 16.03 3.44 24.43
C LEU A 44 16.23 2.43 25.56
N SER A 45 15.98 2.78 26.82
CA SER A 45 16.28 1.91 27.97
C SER A 45 15.48 0.60 27.96
N PHE A 46 14.29 0.62 27.38
CA PHE A 46 13.40 -0.55 27.36
C PHE A 46 13.83 -1.66 26.37
N ILE A 47 14.85 -1.43 25.53
CA ILE A 47 15.22 -2.40 24.46
C ILE A 47 15.59 -3.77 25.04
N ASN A 48 16.23 -3.79 26.21
CA ASN A 48 16.64 -5.01 26.87
C ASN A 48 15.53 -5.66 27.72
N ASP A 49 14.39 -5.01 27.87
CA ASP A 49 13.27 -5.50 28.69
C ASP A 49 12.33 -6.44 27.91
N TYR A 50 12.50 -6.54 26.59
CA TYR A 50 11.64 -7.33 25.71
C TYR A 50 12.46 -8.27 24.82
N GLU A 51 11.97 -9.49 24.64
CA GLU A 51 12.57 -10.49 23.74
C GLU A 51 12.40 -10.11 22.27
N LEU A 52 11.27 -9.51 21.93
CA LEU A 52 10.92 -9.07 20.57
C LEU A 52 10.29 -7.67 20.59
N ILE A 53 10.85 -6.77 19.81
CA ILE A 53 10.33 -5.41 19.62
C ILE A 53 9.96 -5.22 18.16
N ILE A 54 8.70 -4.88 17.87
CA ILE A 54 8.22 -4.55 16.52
C ILE A 54 8.13 -3.03 16.41
N ASN A 55 9.03 -2.43 15.65
CA ASN A 55 9.07 -0.99 15.45
C ASN A 55 8.41 -0.57 14.14
N CYS A 56 7.29 0.17 14.25
CA CYS A 56 6.57 0.77 13.12
C CYS A 56 6.70 2.29 13.07
N ASP A 57 7.37 2.93 14.05
CA ASP A 57 7.42 4.39 14.17
C ASP A 57 8.66 4.99 13.47
N TYR A 58 8.40 5.79 12.43
CA TYR A 58 9.44 6.54 11.71
C TYR A 58 10.18 7.57 12.57
N SER A 59 9.49 8.16 13.52
CA SER A 59 10.00 9.29 14.30
C SER A 59 10.79 8.85 15.51
N HIS A 60 10.66 7.59 15.92
CA HIS A 60 11.35 7.06 17.09
C HIS A 60 12.88 7.02 16.88
N LYS A 61 13.64 7.24 17.95
CA LYS A 61 15.12 7.22 17.94
C LYS A 61 15.68 5.88 17.47
N ILE A 62 15.01 4.77 17.77
CA ILE A 62 15.33 3.44 17.25
C ILE A 62 15.46 3.46 15.72
N THR A 63 14.47 4.05 15.03
CA THR A 63 14.46 4.13 13.57
C THR A 63 15.64 4.93 13.04
N LYS A 64 15.91 6.10 13.65
CA LYS A 64 17.02 6.95 13.24
C LYS A 64 18.37 6.28 13.47
N LYS A 65 18.51 5.51 14.56
CA LYS A 65 19.76 4.86 14.94
C LYS A 65 20.04 3.59 14.13
N TYR A 66 19.06 2.72 13.96
CA TYR A 66 19.27 1.38 13.44
C TYR A 66 18.73 1.14 12.02
N PHE A 67 17.72 1.92 11.59
CA PHE A 67 17.01 1.72 10.32
C PHE A 67 17.15 2.90 9.36
N ASN A 68 18.36 3.45 9.23
CA ASN A 68 18.67 4.59 8.38
C ASN A 68 19.09 4.21 6.95
N LYS A 69 19.54 2.95 6.73
CA LYS A 69 19.98 2.48 5.41
C LYS A 69 18.79 2.03 4.57
N LYS A 70 18.36 2.92 3.65
CA LYS A 70 17.20 2.72 2.77
C LYS A 70 17.60 2.81 1.30
N ILE A 71 16.96 2.00 0.47
CA ILE A 71 16.95 2.20 -0.98
C ILE A 71 15.75 3.09 -1.27
N ILE A 72 15.99 4.30 -1.79
CA ILE A 72 14.92 5.29 -2.04
C ILE A 72 14.81 5.54 -3.53
N LYS A 73 13.59 5.45 -4.07
CA LYS A 73 13.27 5.86 -5.44
C LYS A 73 12.26 7.02 -5.38
N LYS A 74 12.58 8.12 -6.05
CA LYS A 74 11.68 9.27 -6.20
C LYS A 74 11.03 9.20 -7.57
N TYR A 75 9.71 9.36 -7.63
CA TYR A 75 8.97 9.27 -8.90
C TYR A 75 8.79 10.64 -9.58
N ASN A 76 9.22 11.74 -8.95
CA ASN A 76 8.94 13.10 -9.40
C ASN A 76 7.44 13.30 -9.69
N SER A 77 6.61 12.75 -8.85
CA SER A 77 5.16 12.75 -8.99
C SER A 77 4.51 13.09 -7.65
N LEU A 78 3.35 13.72 -7.72
CA LEU A 78 2.51 14.04 -6.56
C LEU A 78 1.23 13.21 -6.61
N ALA A 79 0.81 12.68 -5.46
CA ALA A 79 -0.53 12.12 -5.31
C ALA A 79 -1.46 13.17 -4.72
N TYR A 80 -2.60 13.35 -5.35
CA TYR A 80 -3.72 14.16 -4.88
C TYR A 80 -4.82 13.23 -4.42
N THR A 81 -5.28 13.41 -3.19
CA THR A 81 -6.34 12.58 -2.61
C THR A 81 -7.48 13.46 -2.12
N THR A 82 -8.70 13.00 -2.34
CA THR A 82 -9.91 13.64 -1.85
C THR A 82 -11.06 12.65 -1.79
N ILE A 83 -12.17 13.06 -1.21
CA ILE A 83 -13.43 12.33 -1.26
C ILE A 83 -14.43 13.18 -2.04
N ILE A 84 -15.17 12.56 -2.93
CA ILE A 84 -16.30 13.17 -3.60
C ILE A 84 -17.62 12.67 -3.00
N ASP A 85 -18.53 13.61 -2.69
CA ASP A 85 -19.93 13.32 -2.44
C ASP A 85 -20.70 13.40 -3.76
N HIS A 86 -21.54 12.42 -4.05
CA HIS A 86 -22.30 12.33 -5.28
C HIS A 86 -23.74 11.84 -5.03
N GLU A 87 -24.59 11.86 -6.03
CA GLU A 87 -25.90 11.24 -5.94
C GLU A 87 -25.77 9.74 -5.62
N SER A 88 -26.75 9.21 -4.90
CA SER A 88 -26.74 7.80 -4.52
C SER A 88 -26.90 6.91 -5.76
N ILE A 89 -25.96 6.02 -5.96
CA ILE A 89 -25.93 5.02 -7.03
C ILE A 89 -25.35 3.71 -6.49
N PRO A 90 -25.59 2.54 -7.10
CA PRO A 90 -24.81 1.34 -6.84
C PRO A 90 -23.31 1.63 -7.06
N ASN A 91 -22.51 1.46 -6.03
CA ASN A 91 -21.11 1.90 -6.04
C ASN A 91 -20.18 0.81 -5.46
N ASP A 92 -20.04 -0.27 -6.21
CA ASP A 92 -19.34 -1.50 -5.88
C ASP A 92 -18.13 -1.78 -6.77
N VAL A 93 -17.89 -0.92 -7.78
CA VAL A 93 -16.79 -1.09 -8.74
C VAL A 93 -15.73 -0.01 -8.54
N ALA A 94 -14.49 -0.43 -8.25
CA ALA A 94 -13.33 0.45 -8.31
C ALA A 94 -12.89 0.67 -9.76
N ILE A 95 -12.63 1.93 -10.12
CA ILE A 95 -12.28 2.33 -11.47
C ILE A 95 -10.91 2.99 -11.44
N GLN A 96 -10.00 2.57 -12.31
CA GLN A 96 -8.72 3.23 -12.54
C GLN A 96 -8.57 3.63 -13.98
N ILE A 97 -8.28 4.91 -14.21
CA ILE A 97 -8.09 5.51 -15.52
C ILE A 97 -6.63 5.92 -15.65
N PHE A 98 -5.95 5.45 -16.68
CA PHE A 98 -4.60 5.88 -17.02
C PHE A 98 -4.70 7.11 -17.92
N THR A 99 -4.59 8.30 -17.31
CA THR A 99 -4.61 9.57 -18.04
C THR A 99 -3.22 9.92 -18.56
N ARG A 100 -3.13 10.88 -19.49
CA ARG A 100 -1.84 11.41 -19.96
C ARG A 100 -0.97 12.02 -18.85
N LYS A 101 -1.56 12.40 -17.71
CA LYS A 101 -0.85 12.98 -16.56
C LYS A 101 -0.47 11.94 -15.53
N GLY A 102 -1.13 10.78 -15.55
CA GLY A 102 -0.90 9.67 -14.63
C GLY A 102 -2.19 8.95 -14.26
N PRO A 103 -2.13 7.94 -13.40
CA PRO A 103 -3.28 7.14 -12.99
C PRO A 103 -4.23 7.93 -12.06
N LEU A 104 -5.52 7.89 -12.37
CA LEU A 104 -6.63 8.41 -11.59
C LEU A 104 -7.53 7.26 -11.16
N ALA A 105 -7.69 7.07 -9.86
CA ALA A 105 -8.54 6.02 -9.29
C ALA A 105 -9.79 6.62 -8.63
N PHE A 106 -10.92 5.96 -8.86
CA PHE A 106 -12.21 6.16 -8.19
C PHE A 106 -12.49 4.91 -7.35
N LEU A 107 -12.44 5.05 -6.04
CA LEU A 107 -12.52 3.95 -5.09
C LEU A 107 -13.81 4.08 -4.26
N PRO A 108 -14.79 3.17 -4.41
CA PRO A 108 -16.08 3.27 -3.75
C PRO A 108 -15.96 3.15 -2.23
N ILE A 109 -16.56 4.09 -1.49
CA ILE A 109 -16.66 4.05 -0.02
C ILE A 109 -18.07 3.67 0.40
N SER A 110 -19.06 4.25 -0.27
CA SER A 110 -20.49 4.02 -0.06
C SER A 110 -21.28 4.39 -1.31
N ASN A 111 -22.58 4.17 -1.31
CA ASN A 111 -23.44 4.52 -2.44
C ASN A 111 -23.44 6.01 -2.82
N ASN A 112 -22.94 6.88 -1.94
CA ASN A 112 -22.91 8.33 -2.17
C ASN A 112 -21.53 8.97 -1.94
N LYS A 113 -20.49 8.16 -1.68
CA LYS A 113 -19.11 8.62 -1.44
C LYS A 113 -18.10 7.77 -2.18
N THR A 114 -17.15 8.44 -2.83
CA THR A 114 -16.05 7.80 -3.55
C THR A 114 -14.73 8.50 -3.20
N SER A 115 -13.72 7.74 -2.84
CA SER A 115 -12.35 8.25 -2.67
C SER A 115 -11.67 8.39 -4.02
N ILE A 116 -10.97 9.50 -4.20
CA ILE A 116 -10.19 9.80 -5.40
C ILE A 116 -8.71 9.77 -5.03
N VAL A 117 -7.94 9.07 -5.86
CA VAL A 117 -6.47 9.11 -5.80
C VAL A 117 -5.96 9.43 -7.20
N TYR A 118 -5.34 10.59 -7.37
CA TYR A 118 -4.79 11.02 -8.65
C TYR A 118 -3.29 11.21 -8.53
N SER A 119 -2.50 10.36 -9.15
CA SER A 119 -1.06 10.48 -9.21
C SER A 119 -0.67 11.26 -10.47
N ILE A 120 -0.02 12.42 -10.31
CA ILE A 120 0.35 13.30 -11.42
C ILE A 120 1.87 13.47 -11.41
N HIS A 121 2.48 13.29 -12.56
CA HIS A 121 3.89 13.58 -12.75
C HIS A 121 4.13 15.09 -12.68
N ASN A 122 5.08 15.49 -11.84
CA ASN A 122 5.45 16.90 -11.69
C ASN A 122 6.29 17.32 -12.88
N SER A 123 5.68 18.00 -13.87
CA SER A 123 6.43 18.64 -14.93
C SER A 123 7.16 19.87 -14.38
N LYS A 124 8.30 20.22 -14.95
CA LYS A 124 9.09 21.42 -14.55
C LYS A 124 8.27 22.71 -14.52
N ASP A 125 7.15 22.75 -15.24
CA ASP A 125 6.27 23.92 -15.37
C ASP A 125 5.22 24.03 -14.25
N GLY A 126 5.22 23.12 -13.27
CA GLY A 126 4.20 23.05 -12.23
C GLY A 126 2.83 22.60 -12.75
N ILE A 127 1.92 22.29 -11.82
CA ILE A 127 0.53 21.97 -12.19
C ILE A 127 -0.26 23.25 -12.22
N LYS A 128 -0.43 23.84 -13.40
CA LYS A 128 -1.27 25.03 -13.63
C LYS A 128 -2.78 24.71 -13.60
N GLU A 129 -3.16 23.44 -13.70
CA GLU A 129 -4.55 23.04 -13.79
C GLU A 129 -5.16 22.75 -12.41
N ASN A 130 -6.40 23.13 -12.24
CA ASN A 130 -7.17 22.84 -11.03
C ASN A 130 -7.48 21.34 -10.97
N ILE A 131 -7.02 20.65 -9.93
CA ILE A 131 -7.23 19.21 -9.72
C ILE A 131 -8.72 18.86 -9.70
N SER A 132 -9.56 19.72 -9.10
CA SER A 132 -11.02 19.49 -9.08
C SER A 132 -11.62 19.50 -10.49
N GLN A 133 -11.12 20.34 -11.38
CA GLN A 133 -11.53 20.36 -12.79
C GLN A 133 -11.10 19.09 -13.52
N LEU A 134 -9.86 18.62 -13.26
CA LEU A 134 -9.36 17.37 -13.85
C LEU A 134 -10.19 16.17 -13.37
N ILE A 135 -10.53 16.10 -12.08
CA ILE A 135 -11.42 15.04 -11.54
C ILE A 135 -12.76 15.07 -12.27
N ARG A 136 -13.37 16.24 -12.42
CA ARG A 136 -14.65 16.38 -13.13
C ARG A 136 -14.54 16.01 -14.62
N LYS A 137 -13.44 16.37 -15.29
CA LYS A 137 -13.18 16.07 -16.71
C LYS A 137 -13.14 14.55 -16.98
N TYR A 138 -12.51 13.79 -16.10
CA TYR A 138 -12.36 12.34 -16.26
C TYR A 138 -13.48 11.53 -15.58
N ASN A 139 -14.34 12.20 -14.83
CA ASN A 139 -15.50 11.57 -14.21
C ASN A 139 -16.60 11.33 -15.24
N PHE A 140 -16.96 10.06 -15.43
CA PHE A 140 -18.04 9.65 -16.35
C PHE A 140 -19.21 8.94 -15.65
N LYS A 141 -19.06 8.67 -14.33
CA LYS A 141 -20.03 7.85 -13.59
C LYS A 141 -20.84 8.67 -12.57
N TYR A 142 -20.22 9.65 -11.91
CA TYR A 142 -20.76 10.26 -10.70
C TYR A 142 -21.35 11.66 -10.96
N LYS A 143 -22.55 11.92 -10.48
CA LYS A 143 -23.07 13.29 -10.38
C LYS A 143 -22.53 13.93 -9.11
N ILE A 144 -21.39 14.59 -9.21
CA ILE A 144 -20.62 15.13 -8.09
C ILE A 144 -21.35 16.36 -7.50
N LYS A 145 -21.72 16.26 -6.22
CA LYS A 145 -22.29 17.34 -5.41
C LYS A 145 -21.21 18.20 -4.76
N ARG A 146 -20.19 17.53 -4.16
CA ARG A 146 -19.09 18.20 -3.45
C ARG A 146 -17.80 17.43 -3.65
N ILE A 147 -16.68 18.16 -3.68
CA ILE A 147 -15.34 17.64 -3.58
C ILE A 147 -14.77 18.16 -2.26
N ASP A 148 -14.32 17.26 -1.39
CA ASP A 148 -13.71 17.63 -0.13
C ASP A 148 -12.34 18.27 -0.35
N LYS A 149 -11.67 18.73 0.72
CA LYS A 149 -10.33 19.28 0.67
C LYS A 149 -9.38 18.28 -0.01
N ILE A 150 -8.63 18.77 -0.99
CA ILE A 150 -7.62 17.98 -1.68
C ILE A 150 -6.34 18.01 -0.86
N GLU A 151 -5.84 16.83 -0.53
CA GLU A 151 -4.55 16.65 0.13
C GLU A 151 -3.51 16.22 -0.89
N THR A 152 -2.24 16.60 -0.66
CA THR A 152 -1.15 16.36 -1.60
C THR A 152 0.01 15.67 -0.89
N PHE A 153 0.55 14.63 -1.53
CA PHE A 153 1.65 13.83 -1.00
C PHE A 153 2.73 13.61 -2.07
N ASP A 154 4.00 13.77 -1.68
CA ASP A 154 5.13 13.35 -2.51
C ASP A 154 5.15 11.83 -2.71
N LEU A 155 5.27 11.39 -3.96
CA LEU A 155 5.40 9.97 -4.28
C LEU A 155 6.86 9.53 -4.23
N LYS A 156 7.15 8.68 -3.26
CA LYS A 156 8.46 8.06 -3.05
C LYS A 156 8.24 6.60 -2.69
N SER A 157 9.03 5.70 -3.25
CA SER A 157 9.17 4.37 -2.69
C SER A 157 10.46 4.24 -1.92
N PHE A 158 10.47 3.36 -0.96
CA PHE A 158 11.68 2.93 -0.30
C PHE A 158 11.53 1.52 0.25
N ALA A 159 12.68 0.87 0.44
CA ALA A 159 12.80 -0.38 1.15
C ALA A 159 14.03 -0.33 2.07
N LEU A 160 13.90 -0.88 3.26
CA LEU A 160 15.04 -1.05 4.16
C LEU A 160 16.02 -2.09 3.59
N ARG A 161 17.33 -1.84 3.78
CA ARG A 161 18.36 -2.84 3.44
C ARG A 161 18.43 -3.97 4.45
N THR A 162 18.12 -3.68 5.71
CA THR A 162 18.12 -4.63 6.82
C THR A 162 16.81 -4.48 7.59
N TYR A 163 16.13 -5.59 7.85
CA TYR A 163 14.80 -5.57 8.45
C TYR A 163 14.84 -5.60 9.98
N TYR A 164 15.95 -6.01 10.56
CA TYR A 164 16.10 -6.10 12.02
C TYR A 164 17.46 -5.63 12.50
N HIS A 165 17.53 -5.32 13.79
CA HIS A 165 18.74 -5.08 14.54
C HIS A 165 18.55 -5.75 15.92
N GLU A 166 19.31 -6.80 16.18
CA GLU A 166 19.16 -7.64 17.39
C GLU A 166 17.69 -8.09 17.56
N ASN A 167 17.07 -7.81 18.72
CA ASN A 167 15.67 -8.13 19.02
C ASN A 167 14.64 -7.16 18.42
N ILE A 168 15.07 -6.14 17.68
CA ILE A 168 14.20 -5.11 17.11
C ILE A 168 13.94 -5.42 15.63
N LEU A 169 12.68 -5.61 15.26
CA LEU A 169 12.19 -5.77 13.90
C LEU A 169 11.55 -4.47 13.41
N ALA A 170 12.00 -3.94 12.27
CA ALA A 170 11.27 -2.90 11.55
C ALA A 170 10.04 -3.51 10.86
N PHE A 171 8.90 -2.81 10.87
CA PHE A 171 7.66 -3.36 10.35
C PHE A 171 6.75 -2.31 9.71
N GLY A 172 5.78 -2.77 8.89
CA GLY A 172 4.82 -1.91 8.24
C GLY A 172 5.45 -0.91 7.26
N ASP A 173 4.91 0.30 7.21
CA ASP A 173 5.41 1.36 6.33
C ASP A 173 6.87 1.76 6.59
N LEU A 174 7.43 1.43 7.76
CA LEU A 174 8.85 1.63 8.05
C LEU A 174 9.72 0.65 7.24
N LEU A 175 9.23 -0.56 7.03
CA LEU A 175 9.96 -1.62 6.34
C LEU A 175 10.07 -1.36 4.84
N HIS A 176 8.95 -1.03 4.22
CA HIS A 176 8.84 -0.74 2.79
C HIS A 176 7.67 0.20 2.49
N ARG A 177 7.84 1.05 1.51
CA ARG A 177 6.81 1.90 0.96
C ARG A 177 6.87 1.83 -0.55
N ILE A 178 5.78 1.43 -1.18
CA ILE A 178 5.69 1.31 -2.64
C ILE A 178 4.88 2.44 -3.25
N HIS A 179 4.94 2.58 -4.58
CA HIS A 179 4.07 3.48 -5.31
C HIS A 179 2.59 3.13 -5.04
N PRO A 180 1.71 4.10 -4.78
CA PRO A 180 0.29 3.85 -4.45
C PRO A 180 -0.54 3.32 -5.63
N LEU A 181 0.09 2.75 -6.64
CA LEU A 181 -0.58 2.09 -7.74
C LEU A 181 -1.42 0.93 -7.18
N ALA A 182 -2.72 0.97 -7.43
CA ALA A 182 -3.69 -0.04 -7.00
C ALA A 182 -3.77 -0.29 -5.47
N GLY A 183 -3.31 0.62 -4.62
CA GLY A 183 -3.46 0.52 -3.15
C GLY A 183 -2.72 -0.64 -2.47
N GLN A 184 -1.70 -1.22 -3.12
CA GLN A 184 -1.07 -2.46 -2.69
C GLN A 184 -0.15 -2.34 -1.45
N GLY A 185 0.15 -1.13 -0.96
CA GLY A 185 1.04 -0.95 0.20
C GLY A 185 0.51 -1.61 1.47
N PHE A 186 -0.77 -1.42 1.77
CA PHE A 186 -1.42 -2.05 2.92
C PHE A 186 -1.46 -3.57 2.79
N ASN A 187 -1.74 -4.09 1.60
CA ASN A 187 -1.78 -5.53 1.33
C ASN A 187 -0.43 -6.20 1.55
N MET A 188 0.69 -5.53 1.22
CA MET A 188 2.03 -6.02 1.56
C MET A 188 2.21 -6.14 3.07
N THR A 189 1.80 -5.15 3.84
CA THR A 189 1.88 -5.20 5.31
C THR A 189 1.04 -6.33 5.89
N VAL A 190 -0.16 -6.59 5.36
CA VAL A 190 -1.01 -7.73 5.78
C VAL A 190 -0.32 -9.07 5.49
N ARG A 191 0.33 -9.22 4.34
CA ARG A 191 1.12 -10.41 4.01
C ARG A 191 2.31 -10.59 4.97
N ASP A 192 3.00 -9.50 5.29
CA ASP A 192 4.10 -9.52 6.27
C ASP A 192 3.62 -9.91 7.66
N ILE A 193 2.43 -9.45 8.10
CA ILE A 193 1.80 -9.87 9.35
C ILE A 193 1.59 -11.39 9.35
N ASN A 194 1.05 -11.95 8.27
CA ASN A 194 0.80 -13.38 8.18
C ASN A 194 2.10 -14.19 8.25
N ILE A 195 3.18 -13.75 7.58
CA ILE A 195 4.49 -14.39 7.65
C ILE A 195 5.02 -14.36 9.08
N LEU A 196 4.99 -13.19 9.73
CA LEU A 196 5.49 -13.04 11.11
C LEU A 196 4.67 -13.88 12.10
N MET A 197 3.35 -13.87 11.98
CA MET A 197 2.47 -14.64 12.86
C MET A 197 2.69 -16.16 12.74
N ASN A 198 2.92 -16.66 11.52
CA ASN A 198 3.25 -18.08 11.31
C ASN A 198 4.59 -18.44 11.97
N ILE A 199 5.62 -17.60 11.84
CA ILE A 199 6.92 -17.82 12.49
C ILE A 199 6.78 -17.85 14.02
N ILE A 200 6.04 -16.88 14.57
CA ILE A 200 5.79 -16.81 16.03
C ILE A 200 5.04 -18.04 16.49
N LYS A 201 3.99 -18.43 15.76
CA LYS A 201 3.19 -19.62 16.10
C LYS A 201 4.03 -20.89 16.09
N GLU A 202 4.79 -21.13 15.03
CA GLU A 202 5.69 -22.29 14.93
C GLU A 202 6.67 -22.36 16.12
N LYS A 203 7.25 -21.23 16.52
CA LYS A 203 8.17 -21.20 17.66
C LYS A 203 7.48 -21.50 18.98
N ILE A 204 6.28 -20.95 19.22
CA ILE A 204 5.48 -21.22 20.42
C ILE A 204 5.10 -22.69 20.47
N ASP A 205 4.62 -23.25 19.35
CA ASP A 205 4.20 -24.65 19.25
C ASP A 205 5.36 -25.63 19.55
N LEU A 206 6.60 -25.21 19.21
CA LEU A 206 7.83 -25.98 19.49
C LEU A 206 8.48 -25.64 20.86
N GLY A 207 7.89 -24.76 21.68
CA GLY A 207 8.46 -24.32 22.95
C GLY A 207 9.77 -23.53 22.83
N LEU A 208 10.01 -22.88 21.67
CA LEU A 208 11.22 -22.09 21.40
C LEU A 208 11.03 -20.62 21.80
N SER A 209 12.13 -19.97 22.16
CA SER A 209 12.12 -18.54 22.50
C SER A 209 11.80 -17.64 21.30
N LEU A 210 11.18 -16.50 21.57
CA LEU A 210 10.89 -15.46 20.56
C LEU A 210 12.05 -14.45 20.45
N ASP A 211 13.25 -14.96 20.25
CA ASP A 211 14.49 -14.19 20.18
C ASP A 211 14.81 -13.65 18.76
N ILE A 212 16.04 -13.21 18.54
CA ILE A 212 16.56 -12.72 17.26
C ILE A 212 16.31 -13.67 16.08
N SER A 213 16.11 -14.96 16.33
CA SER A 213 15.84 -15.94 15.27
C SER A 213 14.48 -15.71 14.57
N VAL A 214 13.48 -15.14 15.29
CA VAL A 214 12.22 -14.69 14.68
C VAL A 214 12.51 -13.63 13.62
N ASN A 215 13.31 -12.62 13.95
CA ASN A 215 13.65 -11.52 13.07
C ASN A 215 14.41 -12.00 11.84
N ARG A 216 15.38 -12.89 12.04
CA ARG A 216 16.17 -13.48 10.96
C ARG A 216 15.32 -14.31 10.00
N GLN A 217 14.42 -15.13 10.54
CA GLN A 217 13.53 -15.97 9.74
C GLN A 217 12.51 -15.09 8.98
N PHE A 218 12.00 -14.04 9.62
CA PHE A 218 11.12 -13.07 8.95
C PHE A 218 11.82 -12.37 7.80
N GLU A 219 13.03 -11.81 7.99
CA GLU A 219 13.77 -11.18 6.91
C GLU A 219 14.03 -12.15 5.76
N LYS A 220 14.43 -13.39 6.06
CA LYS A 220 14.68 -14.44 5.06
C LYS A 220 13.42 -14.76 4.24
N ASN A 221 12.26 -14.86 4.88
CA ASN A 221 11.01 -15.29 4.23
C ASN A 221 10.29 -14.16 3.49
N SER A 222 10.49 -12.89 3.89
CA SER A 222 9.73 -11.76 3.34
C SER A 222 10.53 -10.88 2.37
N LYS A 223 11.82 -10.67 2.61
CA LYS A 223 12.62 -9.64 1.92
C LYS A 223 12.67 -9.81 0.40
N HIS A 224 12.94 -11.01 -0.09
CA HIS A 224 12.97 -11.26 -1.53
C HIS A 224 11.60 -11.12 -2.18
N LYS A 225 10.52 -11.57 -1.52
CA LYS A 225 9.14 -11.43 -1.99
C LYS A 225 8.74 -9.96 -2.07
N ASN A 226 9.04 -9.19 -1.04
CA ASN A 226 8.78 -7.75 -1.00
C ASN A 226 9.56 -7.00 -2.06
N TYR A 227 10.83 -7.39 -2.31
CA TYR A 227 11.66 -6.80 -3.35
C TYR A 227 11.10 -7.06 -4.74
N ILE A 228 10.76 -8.31 -5.07
CA ILE A 228 10.18 -8.68 -6.37
C ILE A 228 8.85 -7.95 -6.59
N PHE A 229 7.98 -7.93 -5.58
CA PHE A 229 6.68 -7.26 -5.66
C PHE A 229 6.82 -5.75 -5.86
N SER A 230 7.69 -5.10 -5.10
CA SER A 230 7.97 -3.66 -5.21
C SER A 230 8.51 -3.29 -6.59
N ASN A 231 9.47 -4.08 -7.12
CA ASN A 231 10.00 -3.85 -8.48
C ASN A 231 8.95 -4.13 -9.57
N GLY A 232 8.06 -5.09 -9.37
CA GLY A 232 6.94 -5.33 -10.27
C GLY A 232 6.00 -4.13 -10.39
N ILE A 233 5.64 -3.51 -9.26
CA ILE A 233 4.85 -2.26 -9.22
C ILE A 233 5.62 -1.12 -9.91
N ASP A 234 6.91 -1.00 -9.65
CA ASP A 234 7.75 0.01 -10.26
C ASP A 234 7.86 -0.17 -11.78
N LEU A 235 7.99 -1.41 -12.24
CA LEU A 235 8.02 -1.75 -13.66
C LEU A 235 6.72 -1.32 -14.37
N ILE A 236 5.57 -1.62 -13.78
CA ILE A 236 4.27 -1.17 -14.30
C ILE A 236 4.22 0.35 -14.39
N HIS A 237 4.67 1.06 -13.35
CA HIS A 237 4.71 2.52 -13.36
C HIS A 237 5.63 3.07 -14.46
N GLU A 238 6.85 2.53 -14.62
CA GLU A 238 7.79 2.95 -15.65
C GLU A 238 7.26 2.65 -17.06
N PHE A 239 6.55 1.55 -17.24
CA PHE A 239 5.93 1.16 -18.49
C PHE A 239 4.91 2.22 -18.95
N PHE A 240 4.01 2.66 -18.07
CA PHE A 240 3.07 3.74 -18.38
C PHE A 240 3.76 5.09 -18.60
N ASN A 241 4.86 5.36 -17.90
CA ASN A 241 5.67 6.55 -18.14
C ASN A 241 6.32 6.55 -19.53
N PHE A 242 6.81 5.41 -19.97
CA PHE A 242 7.41 5.22 -21.30
C PHE A 242 6.38 5.45 -22.40
N GLU A 243 5.21 4.80 -22.32
CA GLU A 243 4.11 4.96 -23.28
C GLU A 243 3.72 6.43 -23.44
N ARG A 244 3.60 7.13 -22.32
CA ARG A 244 3.30 8.56 -22.30
C ARG A 244 4.38 9.40 -23.00
N LYS A 245 5.66 9.08 -22.76
CA LYS A 245 6.80 9.83 -23.31
C LYS A 245 6.90 9.68 -24.84
N PHE A 246 6.59 8.51 -25.35
CA PHE A 246 6.70 8.20 -26.80
C PHE A 246 5.37 8.34 -27.55
N ASN A 247 4.29 8.75 -26.88
CA ASN A 247 2.95 8.91 -27.45
C ASN A 247 2.47 7.66 -28.23
N SER A 248 2.85 6.47 -27.75
CA SER A 248 2.57 5.19 -28.40
C SER A 248 1.50 4.43 -27.61
N ASP A 249 0.50 3.88 -28.31
CA ASP A 249 -0.57 3.07 -27.71
C ASP A 249 -0.23 1.57 -27.65
N ILE A 250 1.04 1.21 -27.89
CA ILE A 250 1.48 -0.19 -28.01
C ILE A 250 1.20 -0.95 -26.71
N LEU A 251 1.50 -0.33 -25.58
CA LEU A 251 1.33 -0.92 -24.26
C LEU A 251 -0.12 -1.04 -23.84
N SER A 252 -0.90 0.02 -24.06
CA SER A 252 -2.35 0.00 -23.83
C SER A 252 -3.03 -1.09 -24.67
N LYS A 253 -2.56 -1.31 -25.89
CA LYS A 253 -3.02 -2.42 -26.76
C LYS A 253 -2.58 -3.78 -26.21
N SER A 254 -1.32 -3.92 -25.80
CA SER A 254 -0.80 -5.16 -25.22
C SER A 254 -1.50 -5.54 -23.92
N VAL A 255 -1.70 -4.58 -23.01
CA VAL A 255 -2.45 -4.77 -21.76
C VAL A 255 -3.90 -5.17 -22.05
N LYS A 256 -4.53 -4.56 -23.07
CA LYS A 256 -5.88 -4.95 -23.50
C LYS A 256 -5.94 -6.39 -23.98
N ILE A 257 -4.97 -6.82 -24.81
CA ILE A 257 -4.89 -8.21 -25.29
C ILE A 257 -4.65 -9.18 -24.13
N LEU A 258 -3.71 -8.86 -23.24
CA LEU A 258 -3.41 -9.68 -22.06
C LEU A 258 -4.63 -9.82 -21.14
N GLY A 259 -5.38 -8.73 -20.92
CA GLY A 259 -6.57 -8.76 -20.06
C GLY A 259 -7.78 -9.47 -20.67
N GLN A 260 -7.81 -9.63 -22.00
CA GLN A 260 -8.83 -10.41 -22.68
C GLN A 260 -8.56 -11.93 -22.62
N HIS A 261 -7.34 -12.34 -22.21
CA HIS A 261 -6.98 -13.74 -22.11
C HIS A 261 -7.36 -14.30 -20.73
N PRO A 262 -8.34 -15.22 -20.60
CA PRO A 262 -8.90 -15.65 -19.31
C PRO A 262 -7.85 -16.17 -18.32
N TYR A 263 -6.87 -16.92 -18.81
CA TYR A 263 -5.79 -17.49 -17.98
C TYR A 263 -4.89 -16.40 -17.38
N LEU A 264 -4.49 -15.41 -18.19
CA LEU A 264 -3.64 -14.31 -17.74
C LEU A 264 -4.39 -13.38 -16.78
N ASN A 265 -5.66 -13.11 -17.05
CA ASN A 265 -6.51 -12.33 -16.15
C ASN A 265 -6.61 -13.01 -14.78
N LYS A 266 -6.87 -14.32 -14.72
CA LYS A 266 -6.90 -15.09 -13.49
C LYS A 266 -5.56 -15.07 -12.74
N MET A 267 -4.45 -15.16 -13.47
CA MET A 267 -3.10 -15.06 -12.89
C MET A 267 -2.84 -13.66 -12.29
N PHE A 268 -3.24 -12.58 -12.96
CA PHE A 268 -3.13 -11.23 -12.42
C PHE A 268 -3.96 -11.03 -11.16
N VAL A 269 -5.20 -11.52 -11.14
CA VAL A 269 -6.05 -11.49 -9.95
C VAL A 269 -5.39 -12.25 -8.79
N GLN A 270 -4.88 -13.45 -9.03
CA GLN A 270 -4.18 -14.24 -8.01
C GLN A 270 -2.93 -13.57 -7.46
N ILE A 271 -2.12 -12.94 -8.33
CA ILE A 271 -0.92 -12.18 -7.90
C ILE A 271 -1.32 -10.96 -7.06
N ALA A 272 -2.38 -10.27 -7.45
CA ALA A 272 -2.88 -9.11 -6.69
C ALA A 272 -3.42 -9.52 -5.31
N ASP A 273 -4.12 -10.63 -5.22
CA ASP A 273 -4.75 -11.15 -4.00
C ASP A 273 -3.72 -11.86 -3.08
N LYS A 274 -3.03 -12.87 -3.59
CA LYS A 274 -2.14 -13.75 -2.80
C LYS A 274 -0.67 -13.36 -2.84
N GLY A 275 -0.29 -12.39 -3.67
CA GLY A 275 1.11 -12.09 -3.96
C GLY A 275 1.76 -13.16 -4.83
N ILE A 276 3.07 -13.02 -5.04
CA ILE A 276 3.87 -13.99 -5.79
C ILE A 276 4.26 -15.12 -4.83
N ASN A 277 3.62 -16.27 -4.95
CA ASN A 277 4.05 -17.48 -4.27
C ASN A 277 4.96 -18.26 -5.22
N PHE A 278 6.23 -18.35 -4.86
CA PHE A 278 7.20 -19.28 -5.43
C PHE A 278 7.36 -20.46 -4.48
#